data_ac21cbb9673d7827f09b4168baa813a0
#
_entry.id   ac21cbb9673d7827f09b4168baa813a0
#
_cell.length_a   1.000
_cell.length_b   1.000
_cell.length_c   1.000
_cell.angle_alpha   90.00
_cell.angle_beta   90.00
_cell.angle_gamma   90.00
#
_symmetry.space_group_name_H-M   'P 1'
#
loop_
_entity.id
_entity.type
_entity.pdbx_description
1 polymer ?
#
loop_
_entity_poly.entity_id
_entity_poly.type
_entity_poly.pdbx_seq_one_letter_code
_entity_poly.pdbx_strand_id
1 'polypeptide(L)'
;MDELPLHGIRVLDFSWIIAGPTSTRFLASMGAEVVKVGSARRPDPSTRGPAFQAYNQSKLYASLNITKPEGLELSKRLITISDVVIENFAAGVIERLGLGYEVVKSANPDIIMVASSGTGHYGPHTDYVAYGSLLQHYTGWNSISGYPGRGPVTGGLWADPWVGMELAMVTVASLNNRTLTGQGQYVDFSMAEALSACLPEAVLDYQMNDRVKEPIGNQDEFYSPHGVFHCAGEDRWVAIAVTSYEEWMALCGVIGRPDLASDDNYADAEGRRQHNDKLETAITDWTMHRSDREAMKLLQNAGVPSGPSQDILRVFQEPQLSETGYFSKVQASDGNTRYLPGLPWRFEGAQEPILTEAPVLGQHNEYVYGELLGLSAKDIDRLVEEEIIF
;
A
#
# COMPACT_ATOMS: atom_id res chain seq x y z
N MET A 1 -28.63 0.00 2.41
CA MET A 1 -27.75 -1.19 2.29
C MET A 1 -27.02 -1.26 3.61
N ASP A 2 -27.31 -2.26 4.43
CA ASP A 2 -26.73 -2.37 5.77
C ASP A 2 -25.43 -3.20 5.78
N GLU A 3 -25.10 -3.83 4.64
CA GLU A 3 -23.94 -4.72 4.50
C GLU A 3 -22.78 -4.04 3.74
N LEU A 4 -21.56 -4.47 4.05
CA LEU A 4 -20.36 -4.02 3.35
C LEU A 4 -20.32 -4.54 1.90
N PRO A 5 -19.66 -3.85 0.96
CA PRO A 5 -19.72 -4.15 -0.48
C PRO A 5 -19.27 -5.56 -0.89
N LEU A 6 -18.41 -6.21 -0.11
CA LEU A 6 -17.92 -7.57 -0.39
C LEU A 6 -18.48 -8.61 0.57
N HIS A 7 -19.57 -8.29 1.28
CA HIS A 7 -20.25 -9.29 2.10
C HIS A 7 -20.67 -10.51 1.27
N GLY A 8 -20.39 -11.70 1.79
CA GLY A 8 -20.65 -12.98 1.11
C GLY A 8 -19.54 -13.42 0.14
N ILE A 9 -18.53 -12.60 -0.13
CA ILE A 9 -17.36 -12.98 -0.93
C ILE A 9 -16.31 -13.65 -0.05
N ARG A 10 -15.83 -14.83 -0.45
CA ARG A 10 -14.73 -15.53 0.23
C ARG A 10 -13.46 -15.50 -0.60
N VAL A 11 -12.37 -15.06 0.04
CA VAL A 11 -11.04 -14.94 -0.53
C VAL A 11 -10.09 -15.93 0.14
N LEU A 12 -9.49 -16.83 -0.62
CA LEU A 12 -8.43 -17.73 -0.16
C LEU A 12 -7.08 -17.05 -0.41
N ASP A 13 -6.39 -16.70 0.66
CA ASP A 13 -5.17 -15.88 0.66
C ASP A 13 -3.93 -16.74 0.94
N PHE A 14 -3.16 -17.06 -0.09
CA PHE A 14 -1.86 -17.71 0.02
C PHE A 14 -0.69 -16.71 0.08
N SER A 15 -1.00 -15.44 0.01
CA SER A 15 0.03 -14.38 -0.04
C SER A 15 0.78 -14.21 1.28
N TRP A 16 1.95 -13.61 1.21
CA TRP A 16 2.78 -13.30 2.37
C TRP A 16 3.58 -12.00 2.18
N ILE A 17 4.28 -11.60 3.24
CA ILE A 17 5.07 -10.38 3.36
C ILE A 17 4.17 -9.14 3.38
N ILE A 18 4.01 -8.36 2.28
CA ILE A 18 3.31 -7.07 2.30
C ILE A 18 2.29 -6.92 1.17
N ALA A 19 2.68 -7.01 -0.09
CA ALA A 19 1.82 -6.64 -1.23
C ALA A 19 0.51 -7.41 -1.28
N GLY A 20 0.57 -8.74 -1.33
CA GLY A 20 -0.62 -9.58 -1.28
C GLY A 20 -1.42 -9.42 0.01
N PRO A 21 -0.81 -9.52 1.21
CA PRO A 21 -1.50 -9.28 2.46
C PRO A 21 -2.16 -7.90 2.57
N THR A 22 -1.59 -6.86 1.98
CA THR A 22 -2.23 -5.53 1.91
C THR A 22 -3.51 -5.59 1.10
N SER A 23 -3.50 -6.25 -0.06
CA SER A 23 -4.69 -6.36 -0.90
C SER A 23 -5.83 -7.08 -0.17
N THR A 24 -5.52 -8.22 0.42
CA THR A 24 -6.52 -9.04 1.12
C THR A 24 -7.01 -8.38 2.42
N ARG A 25 -6.19 -7.55 3.08
CA ARG A 25 -6.63 -6.66 4.16
C ARG A 25 -7.71 -5.67 3.70
N PHE A 26 -7.51 -5.02 2.55
CA PHE A 26 -8.53 -4.11 2.00
C PHE A 26 -9.82 -4.86 1.68
N LEU A 27 -9.74 -6.06 1.08
CA LEU A 27 -10.90 -6.88 0.79
C LEU A 27 -11.63 -7.29 2.08
N ALA A 28 -10.91 -7.70 3.13
CA ALA A 28 -11.48 -8.00 4.44
C ALA A 28 -12.18 -6.78 5.06
N SER A 29 -11.56 -5.61 5.00
CA SER A 29 -12.15 -4.35 5.51
C SER A 29 -13.39 -3.91 4.70
N MET A 30 -13.56 -4.39 3.47
CA MET A 30 -14.77 -4.20 2.66
C MET A 30 -15.81 -5.30 2.83
N GLY A 31 -15.62 -6.23 3.79
CA GLY A 31 -16.60 -7.25 4.15
C GLY A 31 -16.38 -8.64 3.56
N ALA A 32 -15.30 -8.87 2.81
CA ALA A 32 -14.96 -10.21 2.36
C ALA A 32 -14.49 -11.10 3.52
N GLU A 33 -14.88 -12.37 3.50
CA GLU A 33 -14.32 -13.39 4.38
C GLU A 33 -12.96 -13.83 3.81
N VAL A 34 -11.88 -13.36 4.40
CA VAL A 34 -10.53 -13.69 3.96
C VAL A 34 -9.94 -14.82 4.79
N VAL A 35 -9.73 -15.98 4.18
CA VAL A 35 -9.05 -17.13 4.78
C VAL A 35 -7.59 -17.11 4.33
N LYS A 36 -6.72 -16.61 5.19
CA LYS A 36 -5.27 -16.69 4.98
C LYS A 36 -4.80 -18.11 5.30
N VAL A 37 -4.00 -18.67 4.40
CA VAL A 37 -3.39 -20.00 4.57
C VAL A 37 -1.89 -19.86 4.77
N GLY A 38 -1.38 -20.42 5.86
CA GLY A 38 0.04 -20.39 6.17
C GLY A 38 0.58 -21.75 6.62
N SER A 39 1.88 -21.84 6.77
CA SER A 39 2.53 -23.08 7.19
C SER A 39 3.56 -22.86 8.29
N ALA A 40 3.52 -23.68 9.33
CA ALA A 40 4.55 -23.68 10.38
C ALA A 40 5.93 -24.13 9.85
N ARG A 41 5.96 -24.94 8.78
CA ARG A 41 7.20 -25.41 8.13
C ARG A 41 7.92 -24.29 7.37
N ARG A 42 7.16 -23.33 6.83
CA ARG A 42 7.68 -22.16 6.15
C ARG A 42 6.85 -20.94 6.56
N PRO A 43 7.10 -20.38 7.74
CA PRO A 43 6.31 -19.25 8.24
C PRO A 43 6.55 -18.00 7.40
N ASP A 44 5.52 -17.16 7.28
CA ASP A 44 5.61 -15.85 6.67
C ASP A 44 6.66 -15.01 7.41
N PRO A 45 7.70 -14.49 6.74
CA PRO A 45 8.75 -13.69 7.38
C PRO A 45 8.23 -12.45 8.12
N SER A 46 7.10 -11.89 7.70
CA SER A 46 6.49 -10.72 8.33
C SER A 46 5.98 -11.00 9.75
N THR A 47 5.74 -12.27 10.12
CA THR A 47 5.29 -12.65 11.48
C THR A 47 6.27 -12.28 12.60
N ARG A 48 7.52 -11.98 12.23
CA ARG A 48 8.56 -11.58 13.19
C ARG A 48 8.48 -10.12 13.64
N GLY A 49 7.55 -9.33 13.09
CA GLY A 49 7.47 -7.90 13.35
C GLY A 49 6.06 -7.33 13.28
N PRO A 50 5.91 -6.03 13.53
CA PRO A 50 4.60 -5.36 13.55
C PRO A 50 3.92 -5.32 12.17
N ALA A 51 4.66 -5.55 11.09
CA ALA A 51 4.13 -5.57 9.73
C ALA A 51 3.02 -6.62 9.56
N PHE A 52 3.16 -7.80 10.17
CA PHE A 52 2.12 -8.82 10.10
C PHE A 52 0.79 -8.32 10.66
N GLN A 53 0.81 -7.64 11.81
CA GLN A 53 -0.37 -7.05 12.43
C GLN A 53 -1.03 -5.99 11.54
N ALA A 54 -0.24 -5.15 10.88
CA ALA A 54 -0.74 -4.09 10.02
C ALA A 54 -1.39 -4.61 8.73
N TYR A 55 -0.87 -5.70 8.15
CA TYR A 55 -1.31 -6.20 6.84
C TYR A 55 -2.24 -7.42 6.89
N ASN A 56 -2.49 -7.99 8.08
CA ASN A 56 -3.34 -9.17 8.22
C ASN A 56 -4.52 -8.99 9.20
N GLN A 57 -4.82 -7.75 9.59
CA GLN A 57 -6.00 -7.44 10.38
C GLN A 57 -7.29 -7.90 9.69
N SER A 58 -8.27 -8.30 10.50
CA SER A 58 -9.61 -8.72 10.05
C SER A 58 -9.67 -9.95 9.14
N LYS A 59 -8.63 -10.80 9.17
CA LYS A 59 -8.60 -12.06 8.43
C LYS A 59 -8.81 -13.25 9.36
N LEU A 60 -9.19 -14.38 8.76
CA LEU A 60 -9.06 -15.70 9.36
C LEU A 60 -7.69 -16.29 9.01
N TYR A 61 -7.09 -17.11 9.87
CA TYR A 61 -5.77 -17.70 9.59
C TYR A 61 -5.79 -19.20 9.90
N ALA A 62 -5.74 -20.00 8.84
CA ALA A 62 -5.63 -21.45 8.90
C ALA A 62 -4.20 -21.89 8.62
N SER A 63 -3.77 -22.94 9.29
CA SER A 63 -2.48 -23.55 9.04
C SER A 63 -2.63 -24.72 8.06
N LEU A 64 -1.73 -24.86 7.08
CA LEU A 64 -1.78 -25.96 6.11
C LEU A 64 -0.39 -26.27 5.54
N ASN A 65 -0.08 -27.54 5.43
CA ASN A 65 1.10 -28.01 4.74
C ASN A 65 0.73 -28.51 3.32
N ILE A 66 0.68 -27.59 2.37
CA ILE A 66 0.31 -27.87 0.98
C ILE A 66 1.33 -28.76 0.23
N THR A 67 2.50 -29.03 0.82
CA THR A 67 3.49 -29.95 0.21
C THR A 67 3.14 -31.42 0.43
N LYS A 68 2.21 -31.71 1.35
CA LYS A 68 1.66 -33.05 1.54
C LYS A 68 0.44 -33.28 0.63
N PRO A 69 0.25 -34.51 0.09
CA PRO A 69 -0.88 -34.77 -0.81
C PRO A 69 -2.25 -34.40 -0.20
N GLU A 70 -2.48 -34.73 1.07
CA GLU A 70 -3.74 -34.40 1.75
C GLU A 70 -3.90 -32.91 1.99
N GLY A 71 -2.80 -32.19 2.29
CA GLY A 71 -2.82 -30.72 2.38
C GLY A 71 -3.15 -30.04 1.06
N LEU A 72 -2.63 -30.58 -0.04
CA LEU A 72 -3.00 -30.13 -1.39
C LEU A 72 -4.48 -30.39 -1.68
N GLU A 73 -5.01 -31.54 -1.29
CA GLU A 73 -6.43 -31.86 -1.47
C GLU A 73 -7.35 -30.96 -0.62
N LEU A 74 -6.97 -30.66 0.61
CA LEU A 74 -7.68 -29.68 1.45
C LEU A 74 -7.65 -28.29 0.81
N SER A 75 -6.53 -27.88 0.21
CA SER A 75 -6.46 -26.62 -0.55
C SER A 75 -7.47 -26.57 -1.69
N LYS A 76 -7.59 -27.64 -2.46
CA LYS A 76 -8.59 -27.73 -3.55
C LYS A 76 -10.01 -27.67 -3.03
N ARG A 77 -10.30 -28.35 -1.90
CA ARG A 77 -11.62 -28.23 -1.26
C ARG A 77 -11.93 -26.81 -0.81
N LEU A 78 -10.96 -26.08 -0.27
CA LEU A 78 -11.14 -24.65 0.07
C LEU A 78 -11.39 -23.81 -1.19
N ILE A 79 -10.71 -24.09 -2.30
CA ILE A 79 -10.91 -23.43 -3.58
C ILE A 79 -12.36 -23.61 -4.08
N THR A 80 -12.95 -24.81 -3.92
CA THR A 80 -14.35 -25.07 -4.39
C THR A 80 -15.40 -24.20 -3.71
N ILE A 81 -15.10 -23.68 -2.53
CA ILE A 81 -16.01 -22.84 -1.73
C ILE A 81 -15.59 -21.37 -1.68
N SER A 82 -14.58 -20.99 -2.48
CA SER A 82 -14.04 -19.64 -2.52
C SER A 82 -14.40 -18.94 -3.83
N ASP A 83 -14.47 -17.61 -3.79
CA ASP A 83 -14.71 -16.75 -4.95
C ASP A 83 -13.41 -16.30 -5.61
N VAL A 84 -12.38 -16.11 -4.80
CA VAL A 84 -11.10 -15.55 -5.22
C VAL A 84 -9.96 -16.34 -4.58
N VAL A 85 -8.91 -16.60 -5.34
CA VAL A 85 -7.60 -17.05 -4.84
C VAL A 85 -6.59 -15.94 -5.10
N ILE A 86 -5.83 -15.56 -4.08
CA ILE A 86 -4.74 -14.57 -4.21
C ILE A 86 -3.43 -15.19 -3.73
N GLU A 87 -2.38 -15.03 -4.55
CA GLU A 87 -1.02 -15.40 -4.21
C GLU A 87 -0.04 -14.33 -4.70
N ASN A 88 1.14 -14.25 -4.08
CA ASN A 88 2.20 -13.32 -4.51
C ASN A 88 3.60 -13.96 -4.42
N PHE A 89 3.69 -15.19 -4.86
CA PHE A 89 4.96 -15.90 -4.95
C PHE A 89 5.75 -15.47 -6.20
N ALA A 90 7.01 -15.87 -6.26
CA ALA A 90 7.74 -15.80 -7.52
C ALA A 90 7.09 -16.71 -8.56
N ALA A 91 7.14 -16.32 -9.83
CA ALA A 91 6.50 -17.05 -10.92
C ALA A 91 6.88 -18.55 -10.93
N GLY A 92 5.90 -19.40 -11.20
CA GLY A 92 6.03 -20.85 -11.21
C GLY A 92 6.07 -21.52 -9.83
N VAL A 93 6.01 -20.79 -8.72
CA VAL A 93 6.00 -21.39 -7.38
C VAL A 93 4.66 -22.05 -7.09
N ILE A 94 3.56 -21.38 -7.34
CA ILE A 94 2.22 -21.90 -7.07
C ILE A 94 1.90 -23.13 -7.95
N GLU A 95 2.39 -23.14 -9.18
CA GLU A 95 2.29 -24.27 -10.11
C GLU A 95 3.07 -25.48 -9.57
N ARG A 96 4.31 -25.29 -9.10
CA ARG A 96 5.11 -26.36 -8.48
C ARG A 96 4.50 -26.90 -7.20
N LEU A 97 3.70 -26.09 -6.50
CA LEU A 97 2.93 -26.53 -5.33
C LEU A 97 1.63 -27.26 -5.71
N GLY A 98 1.32 -27.37 -7.01
CA GLY A 98 0.15 -28.09 -7.51
C GLY A 98 -1.14 -27.29 -7.50
N LEU A 99 -1.06 -25.96 -7.37
CA LEU A 99 -2.19 -25.02 -7.33
C LEU A 99 -2.11 -23.98 -8.46
N GLY A 100 -1.53 -24.32 -9.61
CA GLY A 100 -1.57 -23.48 -10.79
C GLY A 100 -3.00 -23.25 -11.30
N TYR A 101 -3.21 -22.22 -12.10
CA TYR A 101 -4.55 -21.77 -12.51
C TYR A 101 -5.44 -22.87 -13.11
N GLU A 102 -4.89 -23.74 -13.96
CA GLU A 102 -5.69 -24.84 -14.56
C GLU A 102 -6.23 -25.82 -13.50
N VAL A 103 -5.46 -26.08 -12.45
CA VAL A 103 -5.90 -26.91 -11.32
C VAL A 103 -6.96 -26.19 -10.50
N VAL A 104 -6.74 -24.90 -10.21
CA VAL A 104 -7.66 -24.04 -9.47
C VAL A 104 -8.99 -23.91 -10.23
N LYS A 105 -8.95 -23.64 -11.53
CA LYS A 105 -10.11 -23.57 -12.43
C LYS A 105 -10.85 -24.91 -12.56
N SER A 106 -10.12 -26.02 -12.57
CA SER A 106 -10.75 -27.35 -12.61
C SER A 106 -11.52 -27.68 -11.33
N ALA A 107 -11.06 -27.16 -10.18
CA ALA A 107 -11.75 -27.30 -8.91
C ALA A 107 -12.97 -26.36 -8.79
N ASN A 108 -12.86 -25.15 -9.33
CA ASN A 108 -13.94 -24.17 -9.35
C ASN A 108 -13.89 -23.36 -10.68
N PRO A 109 -14.76 -23.66 -11.66
CA PRO A 109 -14.73 -23.01 -12.98
C PRO A 109 -14.93 -21.49 -12.97
N ASP A 110 -15.63 -20.98 -11.96
CA ASP A 110 -15.98 -19.55 -11.85
C ASP A 110 -15.01 -18.78 -10.94
N ILE A 111 -13.90 -19.41 -10.55
CA ILE A 111 -12.90 -18.81 -9.66
C ILE A 111 -12.16 -17.65 -10.32
N ILE A 112 -11.90 -16.63 -9.54
CA ILE A 112 -10.95 -15.58 -9.90
C ILE A 112 -9.62 -15.93 -9.24
N MET A 113 -8.54 -16.04 -10.00
CA MET A 113 -7.20 -16.19 -9.46
C MET A 113 -6.36 -14.98 -9.79
N VAL A 114 -5.87 -14.30 -8.76
CA VAL A 114 -4.96 -13.15 -8.88
C VAL A 114 -3.58 -13.57 -8.41
N ALA A 115 -2.66 -13.67 -9.35
CA ALA A 115 -1.27 -14.05 -9.12
C ALA A 115 -0.37 -12.84 -9.34
N SER A 116 0.35 -12.41 -8.30
CA SER A 116 1.23 -11.26 -8.35
C SER A 116 2.68 -11.68 -8.19
N SER A 117 3.52 -11.27 -9.11
CA SER A 117 4.96 -11.49 -9.00
C SER A 117 5.74 -10.22 -9.29
N GLY A 118 7.06 -10.22 -9.04
CA GLY A 118 7.90 -9.05 -9.25
C GLY A 118 7.83 -8.50 -10.67
N THR A 119 7.93 -9.40 -11.66
CA THR A 119 8.02 -9.04 -13.09
C THR A 119 6.95 -9.68 -13.98
N GLY A 120 5.92 -10.28 -13.38
CA GLY A 120 4.89 -11.03 -14.12
C GLY A 120 5.28 -12.49 -14.35
N HIS A 121 4.33 -13.29 -14.89
CA HIS A 121 4.48 -14.72 -15.11
C HIS A 121 4.95 -15.06 -16.54
N TYR A 122 5.18 -14.08 -17.39
CA TYR A 122 5.76 -14.27 -18.73
C TYR A 122 6.74 -13.15 -19.06
N GLY A 123 7.58 -13.37 -20.06
CA GLY A 123 8.64 -12.45 -20.47
C GLY A 123 10.04 -12.93 -20.03
N PRO A 124 11.10 -12.20 -20.40
CA PRO A 124 12.48 -12.67 -20.24
C PRO A 124 12.97 -12.71 -18.79
N HIS A 125 12.27 -12.06 -17.85
CA HIS A 125 12.72 -11.90 -16.47
C HIS A 125 11.75 -12.55 -15.45
N THR A 126 10.93 -13.49 -15.88
CA THR A 126 9.93 -14.19 -15.02
C THR A 126 10.56 -14.92 -13.82
N ASP A 127 11.79 -15.33 -13.94
CA ASP A 127 12.55 -16.03 -12.90
C ASP A 127 13.26 -15.10 -11.90
N TYR A 128 13.15 -13.77 -12.11
CA TYR A 128 13.79 -12.81 -11.22
C TYR A 128 13.06 -12.74 -9.88
N VAL A 129 13.84 -12.89 -8.82
CA VAL A 129 13.35 -12.70 -7.45
C VAL A 129 13.49 -11.23 -7.08
N ALA A 130 12.38 -10.59 -6.73
CA ALA A 130 12.35 -9.17 -6.39
C ALA A 130 11.42 -8.89 -5.20
N TYR A 131 11.72 -7.82 -4.51
CA TYR A 131 10.90 -7.21 -3.47
C TYR A 131 10.61 -5.75 -3.86
N GLY A 132 9.58 -5.14 -3.30
CA GLY A 132 9.16 -3.80 -3.66
C GLY A 132 10.28 -2.75 -3.63
N SER A 133 11.19 -2.81 -2.65
CA SER A 133 12.34 -1.91 -2.59
C SER A 133 13.31 -2.08 -3.77
N LEU A 134 13.54 -3.31 -4.24
CA LEU A 134 14.35 -3.58 -5.42
C LEU A 134 13.64 -3.16 -6.70
N LEU A 135 12.33 -3.35 -6.77
CA LEU A 135 11.52 -2.96 -7.92
C LEU A 135 11.47 -1.44 -8.11
N GLN A 136 11.54 -0.65 -7.04
CA GLN A 136 11.70 0.81 -7.14
C GLN A 136 12.98 1.19 -7.93
N HIS A 137 14.08 0.45 -7.74
CA HIS A 137 15.30 0.66 -8.53
C HIS A 137 15.13 0.16 -9.97
N TYR A 138 14.57 -1.02 -10.13
CA TYR A 138 14.38 -1.67 -11.43
C TYR A 138 13.51 -0.85 -12.37
N THR A 139 12.47 -0.21 -11.86
CA THR A 139 11.50 0.57 -12.63
C THR A 139 11.86 2.04 -12.83
N GLY A 140 13.00 2.51 -12.30
CA GLY A 140 13.47 3.87 -12.51
C GLY A 140 13.08 4.89 -11.44
N TRP A 141 12.21 4.55 -10.49
CA TRP A 141 11.77 5.48 -9.43
C TRP A 141 12.92 6.12 -8.66
N ASN A 142 13.93 5.30 -8.31
CA ASN A 142 15.05 5.78 -7.53
C ASN A 142 16.08 6.58 -8.36
N SER A 143 15.99 6.52 -9.70
CA SER A 143 16.84 7.35 -10.57
C SER A 143 16.38 8.80 -10.66
N ILE A 144 15.08 9.04 -10.44
CA ILE A 144 14.49 10.39 -10.47
C ILE A 144 14.23 10.95 -9.06
N SER A 145 14.49 10.15 -8.02
CA SER A 145 14.27 10.54 -6.62
C SER A 145 15.60 10.85 -5.93
N GLY A 146 15.63 11.91 -5.12
CA GLY A 146 16.80 12.29 -4.35
C GLY A 146 17.34 13.66 -4.70
N TYR A 147 18.60 13.91 -4.38
CA TYR A 147 19.25 15.20 -4.57
C TYR A 147 20.29 15.15 -5.70
N PRO A 148 20.48 16.26 -6.44
CA PRO A 148 21.48 16.35 -7.51
C PRO A 148 22.86 15.90 -7.05
N GLY A 149 23.53 15.10 -7.88
CA GLY A 149 24.88 14.60 -7.58
C GLY A 149 24.98 13.54 -6.48
N ARG A 150 23.85 13.07 -5.96
CA ARG A 150 23.77 11.93 -5.02
C ARG A 150 23.40 10.65 -5.76
N GLY A 151 23.84 9.50 -5.21
CA GLY A 151 23.37 8.20 -5.72
C GLY A 151 21.88 7.95 -5.47
N PRO A 152 21.28 6.98 -6.18
CA PRO A 152 19.90 6.61 -5.97
C PRO A 152 19.58 6.26 -4.51
N VAL A 153 18.43 6.71 -4.03
CA VAL A 153 17.98 6.48 -2.64
C VAL A 153 16.67 5.69 -2.67
N THR A 154 16.60 4.61 -1.89
CA THR A 154 15.36 3.87 -1.72
C THR A 154 14.34 4.70 -0.96
N GLY A 155 13.16 4.91 -1.53
CA GLY A 155 12.08 5.74 -0.99
C GLY A 155 11.25 5.09 0.12
N GLY A 156 11.81 4.14 0.89
CA GLY A 156 11.06 3.41 1.91
C GLY A 156 10.16 2.30 1.37
N LEU A 157 9.23 1.80 2.18
CA LEU A 157 8.39 0.64 1.87
C LEU A 157 7.03 1.04 1.25
N TRP A 158 6.99 1.92 0.27
CA TRP A 158 5.74 2.37 -0.34
C TRP A 158 5.25 1.47 -1.49
N ALA A 159 6.16 0.82 -2.23
CA ALA A 159 5.84 0.05 -3.43
C ALA A 159 4.91 -1.15 -3.15
N ASP A 160 5.21 -1.96 -2.12
CA ASP A 160 4.37 -3.10 -1.77
C ASP A 160 2.96 -2.70 -1.32
N PRO A 161 2.75 -1.72 -0.42
CA PRO A 161 1.41 -1.24 -0.08
C PRO A 161 0.66 -0.64 -1.28
N TRP A 162 1.33 0.07 -2.17
CA TRP A 162 0.75 0.61 -3.39
C TRP A 162 0.24 -0.52 -4.30
N VAL A 163 1.10 -1.46 -4.64
CA VAL A 163 0.73 -2.67 -5.40
C VAL A 163 -0.42 -3.42 -4.72
N GLY A 164 -0.41 -3.52 -3.40
CA GLY A 164 -1.49 -4.15 -2.65
C GLY A 164 -2.86 -3.47 -2.85
N MET A 165 -2.91 -2.15 -2.98
CA MET A 165 -4.14 -1.43 -3.32
C MET A 165 -4.59 -1.71 -4.75
N GLU A 166 -3.66 -1.75 -5.70
CA GLU A 166 -3.98 -2.09 -7.10
C GLU A 166 -4.45 -3.54 -7.23
N LEU A 167 -3.85 -4.48 -6.49
CA LEU A 167 -4.32 -5.87 -6.43
C LEU A 167 -5.75 -5.97 -5.86
N ALA A 168 -6.09 -5.19 -4.84
CA ALA A 168 -7.45 -5.13 -4.34
C ALA A 168 -8.40 -4.56 -5.40
N MET A 169 -8.00 -3.49 -6.10
CA MET A 169 -8.78 -2.88 -7.17
C MET A 169 -9.05 -3.87 -8.31
N VAL A 170 -8.04 -4.56 -8.81
CA VAL A 170 -8.21 -5.52 -9.91
C VAL A 170 -9.04 -6.74 -9.48
N THR A 171 -8.95 -7.14 -8.21
CA THR A 171 -9.81 -8.19 -7.65
C THR A 171 -11.27 -7.77 -7.66
N VAL A 172 -11.59 -6.57 -7.21
CA VAL A 172 -12.97 -6.03 -7.23
C VAL A 172 -13.47 -5.88 -8.69
N ALA A 173 -12.62 -5.41 -9.60
CA ALA A 173 -12.96 -5.32 -11.03
C ALA A 173 -13.27 -6.71 -11.62
N SER A 174 -12.50 -7.73 -11.25
CA SER A 174 -12.71 -9.12 -11.68
C SER A 174 -14.01 -9.71 -11.11
N LEU A 175 -14.33 -9.42 -9.84
CA LEU A 175 -15.60 -9.80 -9.23
C LEU A 175 -16.80 -9.15 -9.95
N ASN A 176 -16.69 -7.87 -10.27
CA ASN A 176 -17.71 -7.18 -11.05
C ASN A 176 -17.86 -7.78 -12.46
N ASN A 177 -16.76 -8.09 -13.15
CA ASN A 177 -16.78 -8.76 -14.46
C ASN A 177 -17.45 -10.14 -14.35
N ARG A 178 -17.11 -10.93 -13.33
CA ARG A 178 -17.75 -12.24 -13.08
C ARG A 178 -19.27 -12.08 -12.87
N THR A 179 -19.70 -11.06 -12.13
CA THR A 179 -21.15 -10.79 -11.94
C THR A 179 -21.86 -10.52 -13.27
N LEU A 180 -21.20 -9.88 -14.22
CA LEU A 180 -21.76 -9.56 -15.53
C LEU A 180 -21.72 -10.74 -16.51
N THR A 181 -20.67 -11.56 -16.46
CA THR A 181 -20.37 -12.59 -17.47
C THR A 181 -20.64 -14.02 -17.00
N GLY A 182 -20.71 -14.24 -15.68
CA GLY A 182 -20.76 -15.57 -15.09
C GLY A 182 -19.42 -16.33 -15.18
N GLN A 183 -18.32 -15.68 -15.54
CA GLN A 183 -17.04 -16.34 -15.78
C GLN A 183 -15.94 -15.86 -14.83
N GLY A 184 -15.23 -16.81 -14.22
CA GLY A 184 -13.98 -16.55 -13.52
C GLY A 184 -12.86 -16.19 -14.49
N GLN A 185 -11.73 -15.71 -13.95
CA GLN A 185 -10.57 -15.32 -14.74
C GLN A 185 -9.25 -15.46 -14.00
N TYR A 186 -8.18 -15.60 -14.76
CA TYR A 186 -6.82 -15.48 -14.26
C TYR A 186 -6.32 -14.05 -14.48
N VAL A 187 -5.74 -13.48 -13.44
CA VAL A 187 -5.08 -12.17 -13.48
C VAL A 187 -3.61 -12.38 -13.16
N ASP A 188 -2.75 -12.19 -14.16
CA ASP A 188 -1.31 -12.09 -13.98
C ASP A 188 -0.96 -10.63 -13.71
N PHE A 189 -0.41 -10.35 -12.52
CA PHE A 189 -0.10 -8.99 -12.08
C PHE A 189 1.41 -8.81 -11.90
N SER A 190 1.99 -7.94 -12.71
CA SER A 190 3.39 -7.55 -12.63
C SER A 190 3.56 -6.32 -11.74
N MET A 191 4.26 -6.46 -10.62
CA MET A 191 4.59 -5.33 -9.74
C MET A 191 5.46 -4.29 -10.45
N ALA A 192 6.39 -4.74 -11.31
CA ALA A 192 7.26 -3.84 -12.07
C ALA A 192 6.46 -2.97 -13.05
N GLU A 193 5.48 -3.56 -13.75
CA GLU A 193 4.63 -2.80 -14.67
C GLU A 193 3.73 -1.81 -13.93
N ALA A 194 3.15 -2.22 -12.79
CA ALA A 194 2.37 -1.35 -11.92
C ALA A 194 3.16 -0.13 -11.45
N LEU A 195 4.40 -0.33 -10.98
CA LEU A 195 5.28 0.77 -10.58
C LEU A 195 5.72 1.64 -11.76
N SER A 196 5.97 1.05 -12.93
CA SER A 196 6.32 1.79 -14.15
C SER A 196 5.16 2.64 -14.66
N ALA A 197 3.91 2.16 -14.50
CA ALA A 197 2.72 2.91 -14.87
C ALA A 197 2.54 4.22 -14.09
N CYS A 198 3.21 4.35 -12.95
CA CYS A 198 3.22 5.58 -12.16
C CYS A 198 4.31 6.58 -12.56
N LEU A 199 5.06 6.33 -13.67
CA LEU A 199 6.10 7.21 -14.21
C LEU A 199 5.81 7.71 -15.64
N PRO A 200 4.56 7.99 -16.03
CA PRO A 200 4.23 8.30 -17.42
C PRO A 200 4.92 9.59 -17.90
N GLU A 201 5.07 10.57 -17.03
CA GLU A 201 5.72 11.85 -17.34
C GLU A 201 7.19 11.68 -17.72
N ALA A 202 7.94 10.92 -16.93
CA ALA A 202 9.37 10.67 -17.22
C ALA A 202 9.57 9.88 -18.53
N VAL A 203 8.68 8.92 -18.79
CA VAL A 203 8.69 8.12 -20.03
C VAL A 203 8.35 8.98 -21.24
N LEU A 204 7.33 9.82 -21.14
CA LEU A 204 6.91 10.72 -22.21
C LEU A 204 7.94 11.83 -22.46
N ASP A 205 8.54 12.37 -21.42
CA ASP A 205 9.58 13.39 -21.56
C ASP A 205 10.80 12.85 -22.32
N TYR A 206 11.21 11.62 -22.01
CA TYR A 206 12.25 10.96 -22.80
C TYR A 206 11.84 10.76 -24.27
N GLN A 207 10.62 10.28 -24.53
CA GLN A 207 10.15 10.04 -25.91
C GLN A 207 9.98 11.31 -26.73
N MET A 208 9.54 12.40 -26.12
CA MET A 208 9.23 13.65 -26.81
C MET A 208 10.43 14.59 -26.93
N ASN A 209 11.29 14.59 -25.92
CA ASN A 209 12.34 15.59 -25.76
C ASN A 209 13.76 14.99 -25.66
N ASP A 210 13.89 13.65 -25.71
CA ASP A 210 15.15 12.90 -25.52
C ASP A 210 15.83 13.26 -24.19
N ARG A 211 15.01 13.61 -23.17
CA ARG A 211 15.48 14.06 -21.86
C ARG A 211 15.34 12.94 -20.82
N VAL A 212 16.47 12.50 -20.27
CA VAL A 212 16.48 11.62 -19.11
C VAL A 212 16.30 12.48 -17.85
N LYS A 213 15.22 12.28 -17.13
CA LYS A 213 14.90 13.03 -15.91
C LYS A 213 15.89 12.71 -14.81
N GLU A 214 16.40 13.73 -14.13
CA GLU A 214 17.35 13.62 -13.01
C GLU A 214 16.70 14.07 -11.69
N PRO A 215 17.24 13.65 -10.52
CA PRO A 215 16.76 14.10 -9.24
C PRO A 215 16.97 15.61 -9.04
N ILE A 216 15.95 16.32 -8.58
CA ILE A 216 15.98 17.77 -8.31
C ILE A 216 15.75 18.11 -6.83
N GLY A 217 15.82 17.12 -5.93
CA GLY A 217 15.60 17.31 -4.50
C GLY A 217 14.13 17.64 -4.18
N ASN A 218 13.94 18.67 -3.38
CA ASN A 218 12.61 19.15 -3.00
C ASN A 218 12.06 20.23 -3.93
N GLN A 219 12.75 20.57 -5.01
CA GLN A 219 12.34 21.55 -6.00
C GLN A 219 11.33 20.96 -7.00
N ASP A 220 10.65 21.82 -7.74
CA ASP A 220 9.75 21.47 -8.82
C ASP A 220 10.21 22.13 -10.14
N GLU A 221 9.93 21.49 -11.27
CA GLU A 221 10.33 22.00 -12.60
C GLU A 221 9.51 23.22 -13.04
N PHE A 222 8.27 23.36 -12.53
CA PHE A 222 7.32 24.37 -12.98
C PHE A 222 6.98 25.38 -11.90
N TYR A 223 7.09 25.01 -10.63
CA TYR A 223 6.63 25.80 -9.49
C TYR A 223 7.79 26.26 -8.61
N SER A 224 7.73 27.51 -8.16
CA SER A 224 8.74 28.08 -7.26
C SER A 224 8.15 29.26 -6.47
N PRO A 225 8.46 29.35 -5.15
CA PRO A 225 9.23 28.41 -4.36
C PRO A 225 8.46 27.10 -4.16
N HIS A 226 9.18 26.00 -4.21
CA HIS A 226 8.71 24.67 -3.87
C HIS A 226 9.82 23.97 -3.08
N GLY A 227 9.56 23.57 -1.84
CA GLY A 227 10.61 23.04 -1.00
C GLY A 227 10.16 22.64 0.40
N VAL A 228 11.14 22.22 1.20
CA VAL A 228 10.97 21.88 2.61
C VAL A 228 11.92 22.74 3.43
N PHE A 229 11.38 23.55 4.34
CA PHE A 229 12.08 24.61 5.05
C PHE A 229 12.18 24.29 6.53
N HIS A 230 13.36 24.53 7.12
CA HIS A 230 13.62 24.25 8.52
C HIS A 230 12.82 25.22 9.41
N CYS A 231 12.21 24.69 10.48
CA CYS A 231 11.44 25.42 11.47
C CYS A 231 12.13 25.42 12.84
N ALA A 232 11.58 26.15 13.80
CA ALA A 232 12.05 26.11 15.17
C ALA A 232 11.87 24.71 15.78
N GLY A 233 12.91 24.23 16.44
CA GLY A 233 12.97 22.90 17.06
C GLY A 233 13.91 21.95 16.35
N GLU A 234 14.16 20.80 16.98
CA GLU A 234 15.02 19.77 16.43
C GLU A 234 14.25 18.98 15.36
N ASP A 235 14.82 18.85 14.17
CA ASP A 235 14.25 18.12 13.03
C ASP A 235 12.78 18.49 12.74
N ARG A 236 12.51 19.81 12.64
CA ARG A 236 11.18 20.37 12.33
C ARG A 236 11.21 21.10 11.01
N TRP A 237 10.30 20.71 10.13
CA TRP A 237 10.27 21.18 8.76
C TRP A 237 8.84 21.45 8.29
N VAL A 238 8.67 22.46 7.45
CA VAL A 238 7.43 22.75 6.74
C VAL A 238 7.67 22.65 5.23
N ALA A 239 6.84 21.89 4.54
CA ALA A 239 6.77 21.89 3.09
C ALA A 239 5.92 23.06 2.62
N ILE A 240 6.37 23.78 1.59
CA ILE A 240 5.67 24.91 0.98
C ILE A 240 5.72 24.76 -0.53
N ALA A 241 4.58 24.95 -1.21
CA ALA A 241 4.48 24.98 -2.65
C ALA A 241 3.74 26.25 -3.10
N VAL A 242 4.30 26.96 -4.08
CA VAL A 242 3.67 28.14 -4.69
C VAL A 242 3.43 27.83 -6.16
N THR A 243 2.18 27.68 -6.53
CA THR A 243 1.75 27.25 -7.87
C THR A 243 1.14 28.38 -8.70
N SER A 244 0.81 29.52 -8.06
CA SER A 244 0.23 30.69 -8.73
C SER A 244 0.90 32.00 -8.32
N TYR A 245 0.62 33.06 -9.06
CA TYR A 245 1.10 34.42 -8.70
C TYR A 245 0.42 34.95 -7.43
N GLU A 246 -0.85 34.63 -7.24
CA GLU A 246 -1.61 35.01 -6.04
C GLU A 246 -1.02 34.40 -4.78
N GLU A 247 -0.64 33.11 -4.84
CA GLU A 247 0.04 32.41 -3.74
C GLU A 247 1.43 33.01 -3.47
N TRP A 248 2.16 33.40 -4.54
CA TRP A 248 3.43 34.11 -4.38
C TRP A 248 3.29 35.44 -3.62
N MET A 249 2.34 36.25 -4.01
CA MET A 249 2.06 37.51 -3.33
C MET A 249 1.63 37.31 -1.88
N ALA A 250 0.80 36.31 -1.62
CA ALA A 250 0.38 35.89 -0.29
C ALA A 250 1.57 35.43 0.58
N LEU A 251 2.45 34.61 0.03
CA LEU A 251 3.68 34.17 0.71
C LEU A 251 4.54 35.39 1.10
N CYS A 252 4.82 36.29 0.17
CA CYS A 252 5.59 37.49 0.43
C CYS A 252 4.97 38.33 1.55
N GLY A 253 3.64 38.45 1.57
CA GLY A 253 2.90 39.13 2.64
C GLY A 253 3.08 38.44 3.99
N VAL A 254 2.95 37.12 4.05
CA VAL A 254 3.07 36.33 5.29
C VAL A 254 4.49 36.40 5.86
N ILE A 255 5.51 36.28 5.02
CA ILE A 255 6.91 36.31 5.49
C ILE A 255 7.44 37.75 5.70
N GLY A 256 6.61 38.78 5.39
CA GLY A 256 6.99 40.20 5.58
C GLY A 256 8.07 40.70 4.61
N ARG A 257 8.07 40.17 3.37
CA ARG A 257 9.04 40.52 2.33
C ARG A 257 8.38 41.13 1.08
N PRO A 258 7.79 42.36 1.22
CA PRO A 258 7.19 43.04 0.08
C PRO A 258 8.22 43.45 -0.99
N ASP A 259 9.50 43.53 -0.63
CA ASP A 259 10.61 43.73 -1.56
C ASP A 259 10.71 42.61 -2.60
N LEU A 260 10.52 41.36 -2.20
CA LEU A 260 10.51 40.20 -3.12
C LEU A 260 9.28 40.22 -4.05
N ALA A 261 8.13 40.69 -3.54
CA ALA A 261 6.91 40.82 -4.31
C ALA A 261 6.99 41.87 -5.44
N SER A 262 7.85 42.86 -5.29
CA SER A 262 8.02 43.98 -6.23
C SER A 262 9.28 43.88 -7.10
N ASP A 263 10.09 42.87 -6.92
CA ASP A 263 11.31 42.67 -7.68
C ASP A 263 11.03 41.84 -8.97
N ASP A 264 11.34 42.43 -10.11
CA ASP A 264 11.12 41.81 -11.44
C ASP A 264 11.80 40.44 -11.60
N ASN A 265 12.87 40.17 -10.84
CA ASN A 265 13.53 38.85 -10.84
C ASN A 265 12.65 37.75 -10.29
N TYR A 266 11.58 38.05 -9.56
CA TYR A 266 10.65 37.08 -8.98
C TYR A 266 9.23 37.20 -9.56
N ALA A 267 9.07 37.91 -10.66
CA ALA A 267 7.74 38.16 -11.26
C ALA A 267 7.06 36.88 -11.74
N ASP A 268 7.83 35.90 -12.21
CA ASP A 268 7.31 34.60 -12.65
C ASP A 268 8.03 33.42 -11.96
N ALA A 269 7.52 32.22 -12.21
CA ALA A 269 8.06 31.00 -11.60
C ALA A 269 9.50 30.71 -12.06
N GLU A 270 9.83 31.03 -13.31
CA GLU A 270 11.16 30.83 -13.86
C GLU A 270 12.19 31.73 -13.18
N GLY A 271 11.89 33.02 -13.06
CA GLY A 271 12.73 33.95 -12.33
C GLY A 271 12.92 33.57 -10.86
N ARG A 272 11.86 33.14 -10.20
CA ARG A 272 11.94 32.61 -8.82
C ARG A 272 12.83 31.38 -8.73
N ARG A 273 12.74 30.46 -9.69
CA ARG A 273 13.58 29.26 -9.73
C ARG A 273 15.07 29.59 -9.97
N GLN A 274 15.37 30.53 -10.86
CA GLN A 274 16.74 30.98 -11.10
C GLN A 274 17.39 31.64 -9.87
N HIS A 275 16.58 32.19 -8.98
CA HIS A 275 17.02 32.87 -7.74
C HIS A 275 16.62 32.07 -6.48
N ASN A 276 16.44 30.75 -6.60
CA ASN A 276 15.90 29.91 -5.55
C ASN A 276 16.69 29.98 -4.23
N ASP A 277 18.02 30.03 -4.26
CA ASP A 277 18.86 30.09 -3.06
C ASP A 277 18.54 31.30 -2.15
N LYS A 278 18.23 32.43 -2.76
CA LYS A 278 17.83 33.66 -2.02
C LYS A 278 16.42 33.52 -1.44
N LEU A 279 15.51 32.85 -2.17
CA LEU A 279 14.17 32.59 -1.71
C LEU A 279 14.18 31.58 -0.56
N GLU A 280 14.95 30.50 -0.69
CA GLU A 280 15.12 29.51 0.38
C GLU A 280 15.64 30.17 1.66
N THR A 281 16.65 31.06 1.54
CA THR A 281 17.17 31.81 2.68
C THR A 281 16.07 32.67 3.31
N ALA A 282 15.35 33.48 2.53
CA ALA A 282 14.33 34.39 3.04
C ALA A 282 13.15 33.62 3.70
N ILE A 283 12.75 32.51 3.14
CA ILE A 283 11.68 31.64 3.72
C ILE A 283 12.19 30.96 4.99
N THR A 284 13.41 30.41 4.96
CA THR A 284 14.01 29.76 6.12
C THR A 284 14.21 30.71 7.29
N ASP A 285 14.66 31.94 7.05
CA ASP A 285 14.78 32.99 8.08
C ASP A 285 13.44 33.25 8.78
N TRP A 286 12.33 33.19 8.04
CA TRP A 286 11.01 33.34 8.62
C TRP A 286 10.52 32.10 9.36
N THR A 287 10.74 30.88 8.80
CA THR A 287 10.27 29.60 9.37
C THR A 287 11.04 29.18 10.62
N MET A 288 12.34 29.46 10.70
CA MET A 288 13.18 29.11 11.85
C MET A 288 12.74 29.79 13.17
N HIS A 289 11.94 30.83 13.12
CA HIS A 289 11.39 31.51 14.29
C HIS A 289 9.99 31.02 14.69
N ARG A 290 9.48 29.93 14.04
CA ARG A 290 8.13 29.40 14.23
C ARG A 290 8.15 27.89 14.27
N SER A 291 7.21 27.28 15.00
CA SER A 291 6.97 25.87 14.86
C SER A 291 6.42 25.56 13.45
N ASP A 292 6.66 24.34 12.97
CA ASP A 292 6.17 23.88 11.67
C ASP A 292 4.64 23.98 11.53
N ARG A 293 3.89 23.69 12.61
CA ARG A 293 2.42 23.85 12.65
C ARG A 293 1.97 25.30 12.66
N GLU A 294 2.70 26.19 13.33
CA GLU A 294 2.42 27.63 13.30
C GLU A 294 2.68 28.20 11.91
N ALA A 295 3.83 27.86 11.30
CA ALA A 295 4.17 28.27 9.95
C ALA A 295 3.11 27.78 8.95
N MET A 296 2.73 26.51 8.99
CA MET A 296 1.65 25.97 8.19
C MET A 296 0.34 26.76 8.35
N LYS A 297 -0.09 27.00 9.60
CA LYS A 297 -1.34 27.72 9.86
C LYS A 297 -1.37 29.12 9.25
N LEU A 298 -0.27 29.88 9.41
CA LEU A 298 -0.17 31.22 8.86
C LEU A 298 -0.22 31.22 7.33
N LEU A 299 0.48 30.28 6.71
CA LEU A 299 0.53 30.10 5.26
C LEU A 299 -0.84 29.65 4.70
N GLN A 300 -1.43 28.59 5.28
CA GLN A 300 -2.75 28.09 4.87
C GLN A 300 -3.85 29.14 5.00
N ASN A 301 -3.84 29.93 6.07
CA ASN A 301 -4.81 31.01 6.26
C ASN A 301 -4.69 32.12 5.18
N ALA A 302 -3.52 32.24 4.58
CA ALA A 302 -3.28 33.18 3.48
C ALA A 302 -3.48 32.54 2.08
N GLY A 303 -3.86 31.25 2.03
CA GLY A 303 -4.08 30.51 0.78
C GLY A 303 -2.79 29.92 0.17
N VAL A 304 -1.70 29.87 0.93
CA VAL A 304 -0.44 29.25 0.46
C VAL A 304 -0.40 27.77 0.86
N PRO A 305 -0.33 26.84 -0.09
CA PRO A 305 -0.20 25.40 0.18
C PRO A 305 1.02 25.09 1.03
N SER A 306 0.80 24.47 2.18
CA SER A 306 1.88 24.11 3.10
C SER A 306 1.46 23.02 4.07
N GLY A 307 2.44 22.25 4.57
CA GLY A 307 2.20 21.17 5.54
C GLY A 307 3.46 20.84 6.35
N PRO A 308 3.35 20.40 7.60
CA PRO A 308 4.50 19.99 8.39
C PRO A 308 5.04 18.65 7.90
N SER A 309 6.35 18.48 7.87
CA SER A 309 6.96 17.15 7.72
C SER A 309 6.84 16.41 9.06
N GLN A 310 6.05 15.33 9.07
CA GLN A 310 5.69 14.64 10.30
C GLN A 310 6.42 13.32 10.45
N ASP A 311 6.89 13.02 11.67
CA ASP A 311 7.26 11.67 12.08
C ASP A 311 6.00 10.83 12.35
N ILE A 312 6.17 9.51 12.47
CA ILE A 312 5.03 8.58 12.62
C ILE A 312 4.21 8.82 13.90
N LEU A 313 4.84 9.28 14.99
CA LEU A 313 4.14 9.61 16.22
C LEU A 313 3.19 10.80 16.01
N ARG A 314 3.64 11.81 15.30
CA ARG A 314 2.85 13.00 14.98
C ARG A 314 1.72 12.69 13.98
N VAL A 315 1.96 11.82 13.01
CA VAL A 315 0.90 11.30 12.12
C VAL A 315 -0.18 10.57 12.94
N PHE A 316 0.22 9.75 13.89
CA PHE A 316 -0.72 9.05 14.78
C PHE A 316 -1.53 10.02 15.66
N GLN A 317 -0.94 11.16 16.04
CA GLN A 317 -1.58 12.22 16.84
C GLN A 317 -2.25 13.30 15.98
N GLU A 318 -2.29 13.15 14.65
CA GLU A 318 -2.87 14.13 13.76
C GLU A 318 -4.38 14.26 13.98
N PRO A 319 -4.89 15.47 14.33
CA PRO A 319 -6.30 15.68 14.62
C PRO A 319 -7.22 15.23 13.47
N GLN A 320 -6.84 15.49 12.23
CA GLN A 320 -7.60 15.07 11.05
C GLN A 320 -7.81 13.55 11.02
N LEU A 321 -6.77 12.77 11.27
CA LEU A 321 -6.86 11.30 11.26
C LEU A 321 -7.60 10.75 12.49
N SER A 322 -7.45 11.42 13.63
CA SER A 322 -8.15 11.06 14.87
C SER A 322 -9.64 11.35 14.77
N GLU A 323 -10.03 12.55 14.37
CA GLU A 323 -11.43 12.96 14.29
C GLU A 323 -12.21 12.25 13.18
N THR A 324 -11.52 11.87 12.10
CA THR A 324 -12.12 11.04 11.05
C THR A 324 -12.23 9.56 11.43
N GLY A 325 -11.69 9.12 12.57
CA GLY A 325 -11.73 7.73 13.00
C GLY A 325 -10.87 6.80 12.14
N TYR A 326 -9.85 7.32 11.44
CA TYR A 326 -9.00 6.51 10.57
C TYR A 326 -8.27 5.39 11.34
N PHE A 327 -7.84 5.68 12.58
CA PHE A 327 -7.26 4.67 13.45
C PHE A 327 -8.33 4.07 14.36
N SER A 328 -8.70 2.83 14.09
CA SER A 328 -9.67 2.09 14.91
C SER A 328 -9.00 1.48 16.13
N LYS A 329 -9.61 1.70 17.30
CA LYS A 329 -9.14 1.13 18.57
C LYS A 329 -9.60 -0.32 18.68
N VAL A 330 -8.66 -1.25 18.85
CA VAL A 330 -8.92 -2.68 18.99
C VAL A 330 -8.32 -3.21 20.29
N GLN A 331 -9.08 -4.06 21.00
CA GLN A 331 -8.55 -4.82 22.11
C GLN A 331 -7.88 -6.07 21.58
N ALA A 332 -6.60 -6.21 21.82
CA ALA A 332 -5.83 -7.36 21.40
C ALA A 332 -5.95 -8.53 22.39
N SER A 333 -5.67 -9.73 21.91
CA SER A 333 -5.73 -10.97 22.69
C SER A 333 -4.77 -10.99 23.89
N ASP A 334 -3.69 -10.20 23.81
CA ASP A 334 -2.73 -10.02 24.92
C ASP A 334 -3.18 -8.98 25.97
N GLY A 335 -4.41 -8.47 25.88
CA GLY A 335 -4.99 -7.48 26.77
C GLY A 335 -4.56 -6.04 26.49
N ASN A 336 -3.67 -5.80 25.52
CA ASN A 336 -3.25 -4.46 25.13
C ASN A 336 -4.24 -3.81 24.17
N THR A 337 -4.29 -2.48 24.18
CA THR A 337 -4.99 -1.71 23.16
C THR A 337 -4.05 -1.46 21.99
N ARG A 338 -4.54 -1.76 20.77
CA ARG A 338 -3.89 -1.41 19.52
C ARG A 338 -4.77 -0.48 18.71
N TYR A 339 -4.13 0.29 17.86
CA TYR A 339 -4.81 1.15 16.90
C TYR A 339 -4.46 0.67 15.50
N LEU A 340 -5.47 0.26 14.75
CA LEU A 340 -5.31 -0.29 13.42
C LEU A 340 -5.74 0.73 12.37
N PRO A 341 -5.00 0.87 11.27
CA PRO A 341 -5.39 1.74 10.17
C PRO A 341 -6.62 1.20 9.46
N GLY A 342 -7.63 2.03 9.28
CA GLY A 342 -8.86 1.73 8.55
C GLY A 342 -8.72 1.85 7.03
N LEU A 343 -9.87 1.97 6.37
CA LEU A 343 -9.96 2.30 4.95
C LEU A 343 -9.78 3.81 4.76
N PRO A 344 -9.09 4.27 3.69
CA PRO A 344 -8.98 5.68 3.35
C PRO A 344 -10.24 6.25 2.68
N TRP A 345 -11.31 5.47 2.59
CA TRP A 345 -12.63 5.85 2.08
C TRP A 345 -13.74 5.36 3.02
N ARG A 346 -14.92 5.94 2.86
CA ARG A 346 -16.15 5.53 3.54
C ARG A 346 -17.24 5.30 2.52
N PHE A 347 -18.09 4.32 2.78
CA PHE A 347 -19.30 4.06 1.99
C PHE A 347 -20.50 4.67 2.71
N GLU A 348 -21.12 5.69 2.11
CA GLU A 348 -22.33 6.27 2.67
C GLU A 348 -23.47 5.24 2.69
N GLY A 349 -24.11 5.09 3.84
CA GLY A 349 -25.20 4.13 4.04
C GLY A 349 -24.76 2.67 4.21
N ALA A 350 -23.46 2.37 4.28
CA ALA A 350 -22.96 1.06 4.68
C ALA A 350 -22.55 1.05 6.16
N GLN A 351 -22.53 -0.14 6.75
CA GLN A 351 -21.99 -0.33 8.10
C GLN A 351 -20.46 -0.02 8.11
N GLU A 352 -19.97 0.59 9.18
CA GLU A 352 -18.53 0.76 9.37
C GLU A 352 -17.86 -0.61 9.56
N PRO A 353 -16.67 -0.84 8.95
CA PRO A 353 -15.96 -2.09 9.10
C PRO A 353 -15.52 -2.32 10.55
N ILE A 354 -15.81 -3.49 11.09
CA ILE A 354 -15.29 -3.91 12.40
C ILE A 354 -13.90 -4.49 12.19
N LEU A 355 -12.88 -3.74 12.60
CA LEU A 355 -11.50 -4.20 12.51
C LEU A 355 -11.14 -5.09 13.69
N THR A 356 -10.45 -6.19 13.43
CA THR A 356 -9.90 -7.09 14.44
C THR A 356 -8.39 -7.20 14.29
N GLU A 357 -7.67 -7.58 15.35
CA GLU A 357 -6.23 -7.83 15.24
C GLU A 357 -5.92 -8.94 14.24
N ALA A 358 -4.70 -8.96 13.72
CA ALA A 358 -4.25 -10.05 12.87
C ALA A 358 -4.20 -11.36 13.67
N PRO A 359 -4.74 -12.46 13.13
CA PRO A 359 -4.79 -13.74 13.82
C PRO A 359 -3.42 -14.41 13.90
N VAL A 360 -3.26 -15.35 14.82
CA VAL A 360 -2.09 -16.25 14.86
C VAL A 360 -2.33 -17.46 13.97
N LEU A 361 -1.25 -18.09 13.51
CA LEU A 361 -1.30 -19.27 12.64
C LEU A 361 -2.14 -20.39 13.28
N GLY A 362 -3.10 -20.92 12.54
CA GLY A 362 -4.00 -21.99 12.97
C GLY A 362 -5.14 -21.55 13.88
N GLN A 363 -5.23 -20.28 14.27
CA GLN A 363 -6.29 -19.78 15.17
C GLN A 363 -7.70 -20.15 14.71
N HIS A 364 -7.90 -20.30 13.40
CA HIS A 364 -9.22 -20.57 12.83
C HIS A 364 -9.32 -21.94 12.17
N ASN A 365 -8.47 -22.90 12.55
CA ASN A 365 -8.51 -24.27 12.00
C ASN A 365 -9.86 -24.95 12.21
N GLU A 366 -10.45 -24.83 13.41
CA GLU A 366 -11.77 -25.43 13.70
C GLU A 366 -12.86 -24.88 12.79
N TYR A 367 -12.91 -23.56 12.62
CA TYR A 367 -13.86 -22.93 11.72
C TYR A 367 -13.63 -23.36 10.26
N VAL A 368 -12.38 -23.25 9.78
CA VAL A 368 -12.05 -23.47 8.37
C VAL A 368 -12.19 -24.95 7.98
N TYR A 369 -11.70 -25.87 8.80
CA TYR A 369 -11.77 -27.30 8.49
C TYR A 369 -13.04 -27.97 9.01
N GLY A 370 -13.53 -27.58 10.20
CA GLY A 370 -14.73 -28.14 10.80
C GLY A 370 -16.00 -27.58 10.19
N GLU A 371 -16.21 -26.25 10.25
CA GLU A 371 -17.46 -25.65 9.80
C GLU A 371 -17.52 -25.49 8.28
N LEU A 372 -16.47 -24.92 7.64
CA LEU A 372 -16.49 -24.67 6.19
C LEU A 372 -16.33 -25.95 5.38
N LEU A 373 -15.42 -26.86 5.78
CA LEU A 373 -15.18 -28.11 5.04
C LEU A 373 -15.91 -29.32 5.59
N GLY A 374 -16.57 -29.21 6.76
CA GLY A 374 -17.37 -30.28 7.35
C GLY A 374 -16.56 -31.47 7.90
N LEU A 375 -15.29 -31.24 8.28
CA LEU A 375 -14.48 -32.27 8.92
C LEU A 375 -14.89 -32.49 10.36
N SER A 376 -14.85 -33.75 10.84
CA SER A 376 -15.06 -34.06 12.24
C SER A 376 -13.85 -33.61 13.11
N ALA A 377 -14.07 -33.38 14.41
CA ALA A 377 -12.99 -33.11 15.35
C ALA A 377 -11.89 -34.18 15.31
N LYS A 378 -12.29 -35.48 15.14
CA LYS A 378 -11.36 -36.59 15.00
C LYS A 378 -10.50 -36.49 13.74
N ASP A 379 -11.06 -36.02 12.62
CA ASP A 379 -10.29 -35.78 11.39
C ASP A 379 -9.29 -34.64 11.59
N ILE A 380 -9.72 -33.56 12.26
CA ILE A 380 -8.85 -32.42 12.57
C ILE A 380 -7.68 -32.86 13.48
N ASP A 381 -7.96 -33.63 14.55
CA ASP A 381 -6.91 -34.18 15.43
C ASP A 381 -5.91 -35.01 14.65
N ARG A 382 -6.39 -35.92 13.77
CA ARG A 382 -5.51 -36.73 12.90
C ARG A 382 -4.65 -35.84 11.97
N LEU A 383 -5.22 -34.80 11.39
CA LEU A 383 -4.49 -33.88 10.51
C LEU A 383 -3.38 -33.13 11.26
N VAL A 384 -3.61 -32.83 12.55
CA VAL A 384 -2.57 -32.26 13.42
C VAL A 384 -1.47 -33.30 13.72
N GLU A 385 -1.85 -34.51 14.11
CA GLU A 385 -0.88 -35.61 14.38
C GLU A 385 -0.01 -35.90 13.16
N GLU A 386 -0.59 -35.84 11.95
CA GLU A 386 0.11 -36.05 10.69
C GLU A 386 0.83 -34.82 10.16
N GLU A 387 0.87 -33.71 10.91
CA GLU A 387 1.48 -32.42 10.51
C GLU A 387 0.99 -31.91 9.14
N ILE A 388 -0.28 -32.10 8.83
CA ILE A 388 -0.95 -31.52 7.65
C ILE A 388 -1.48 -30.14 8.01
N ILE A 389 -2.01 -29.98 9.21
CA ILE A 389 -2.31 -28.72 9.85
C ILE A 389 -1.53 -28.60 11.18
N PHE A 390 -1.46 -27.40 11.80
CA PHE A 390 -0.64 -27.15 12.97
C PHE A 390 -1.44 -26.38 14.04
#